data_77dd3b2546d59a3bb34d10c1452780e0
#
_entry.id   77dd3b2546d59a3bb34d10c1452780e0
#
_cell.length_a   1.000
_cell.length_b   1.000
_cell.length_c   1.000
_cell.angle_alpha   90.00
_cell.angle_beta   90.00
_cell.angle_gamma   90.00
#
_symmetry.space_group_name_H-M   'P 1'
#
loop_
_entity.id
_entity.type
_entity.pdbx_description
1 polymer ?
#
loop_
_entity_poly.entity_id
_entity_poly.type
_entity_poly.pdbx_seq_one_letter_code
_entity_poly.pdbx_strand_id
1 'polypeptide(L)'
;MKKVRLFFCFIVFFIFTSCGYEPIYSKNVGSNKELLSISVKNIKDRSGQILRNSLLNQLNPEKERVIIKYKLTVEIFESRSDLAYRKDMSATRADLKVTADYLLIEIKSGEIILEQETKSISSFDVVESVYATLIAEKSAREKNLQVISDDIFTNLVMFF
;
A
#
# COMPACT_ATOMS: atom_id res chain seq x y z
N MET A 1 41.81 0.50 -37.76
CA MET A 1 41.49 -0.24 -36.53
C MET A 1 41.04 0.67 -35.38
N LYS A 2 41.69 1.81 -35.09
CA LYS A 2 41.28 2.74 -34.02
C LYS A 2 39.88 3.38 -34.26
N LYS A 3 39.54 3.74 -35.47
CA LYS A 3 38.22 4.35 -35.80
C LYS A 3 37.04 3.38 -35.64
N VAL A 4 37.25 2.09 -35.92
CA VAL A 4 36.23 1.05 -35.74
C VAL A 4 35.98 0.79 -34.25
N ARG A 5 37.01 0.79 -33.38
CA ARG A 5 36.88 0.67 -31.92
C ARG A 5 36.12 1.88 -31.34
N LEU A 6 36.39 3.09 -31.83
CA LEU A 6 35.69 4.30 -31.37
C LEU A 6 34.20 4.26 -31.74
N PHE A 7 33.87 3.79 -32.93
CA PHE A 7 32.50 3.63 -33.40
C PHE A 7 31.73 2.57 -32.63
N PHE A 8 32.40 1.46 -32.27
CA PHE A 8 31.80 0.41 -31.45
C PHE A 8 31.52 0.88 -29.98
N CYS A 9 32.43 1.65 -29.37
CA CYS A 9 32.21 2.27 -28.08
C CYS A 9 31.05 3.26 -28.08
N PHE A 10 30.85 4.01 -29.18
CA PHE A 10 29.75 4.95 -29.32
C PHE A 10 28.40 4.25 -29.46
N ILE A 11 28.32 3.12 -30.16
CA ILE A 11 27.11 2.30 -30.27
C ILE A 11 26.72 1.67 -28.89
N VAL A 12 27.69 1.16 -28.15
CA VAL A 12 27.48 0.57 -26.82
C VAL A 12 26.96 1.63 -25.83
N PHE A 13 27.42 2.87 -25.92
CA PHE A 13 26.96 3.97 -25.07
C PHE A 13 25.49 4.33 -25.30
N PHE A 14 24.95 4.18 -26.52
CA PHE A 14 23.55 4.45 -26.85
C PHE A 14 22.57 3.38 -26.35
N ILE A 15 23.04 2.16 -26.03
CA ILE A 15 22.18 1.05 -25.56
C ILE A 15 21.78 1.22 -24.08
N PHE A 16 22.52 2.02 -23.31
CA PHE A 16 22.28 2.19 -21.87
C PHE A 16 21.29 3.32 -21.50
N THR A 17 20.72 4.05 -22.46
CA THR A 17 19.86 5.21 -22.18
C THR A 17 18.36 4.91 -22.12
N SER A 18 17.93 3.64 -22.24
CA SER A 18 16.51 3.28 -22.24
C SER A 18 16.07 2.61 -20.92
N CYS A 19 16.23 3.32 -19.81
CA CYS A 19 15.48 2.97 -18.59
C CYS A 19 14.20 3.81 -18.60
N GLY A 20 13.15 3.29 -19.25
CA GLY A 20 11.81 3.89 -19.26
C GLY A 20 11.08 3.73 -17.93
N TYR A 21 11.69 4.21 -16.82
CA TYR A 21 11.03 4.25 -15.52
C TYR A 21 10.14 5.49 -15.44
N GLU A 22 8.82 5.30 -15.59
CA GLU A 22 7.85 6.33 -15.22
C GLU A 22 7.54 6.18 -13.72
N PRO A 23 7.85 7.19 -12.89
CA PRO A 23 7.49 7.16 -11.49
C PRO A 23 5.95 7.19 -11.35
N ILE A 24 5.40 6.20 -10.65
CA ILE A 24 3.95 6.08 -10.36
C ILE A 24 3.39 7.36 -9.71
N TYR A 25 4.24 8.10 -9.00
CA TYR A 25 3.92 9.39 -8.39
C TYR A 25 4.26 10.60 -9.29
N SER A 26 4.34 10.42 -10.62
CA SER A 26 4.49 11.57 -11.51
C SER A 26 3.26 12.48 -11.42
N LYS A 27 3.42 13.76 -11.79
CA LYS A 27 2.36 14.80 -11.71
C LYS A 27 1.02 14.41 -12.35
N ASN A 28 0.99 13.32 -13.13
CA ASN A 28 -0.21 12.80 -13.80
C ASN A 28 -1.15 12.01 -12.84
N VAL A 29 -0.66 11.47 -11.70
CA VAL A 29 -1.51 10.76 -10.75
C VAL A 29 -2.48 11.73 -10.03
N GLY A 30 -2.01 12.95 -9.71
CA GLY A 30 -2.88 14.01 -9.16
C GLY A 30 -3.85 14.61 -10.18
N SER A 31 -3.66 14.37 -11.49
CA SER A 31 -4.57 14.82 -12.56
C SER A 31 -5.56 13.75 -13.02
N ASN A 32 -5.50 12.53 -12.51
CA ASN A 32 -6.49 11.50 -12.82
C ASN A 32 -7.81 11.78 -12.05
N LYS A 33 -8.74 12.45 -12.74
CA LYS A 33 -10.04 12.84 -12.18
C LYS A 33 -10.87 11.66 -11.66
N GLU A 34 -10.60 10.45 -12.14
CA GLU A 34 -11.29 9.25 -11.69
C GLU A 34 -10.85 8.86 -10.27
N LEU A 35 -9.56 8.92 -9.96
CA LEU A 35 -9.04 8.66 -8.61
C LEU A 35 -9.56 9.67 -7.59
N LEU A 36 -9.60 10.96 -7.95
CA LEU A 36 -10.16 12.02 -7.12
C LEU A 36 -11.66 11.80 -6.83
N SER A 37 -12.38 11.12 -7.75
CA SER A 37 -13.81 10.85 -7.62
C SER A 37 -14.17 9.64 -6.75
N ILE A 38 -13.17 9.00 -6.10
CA ILE A 38 -13.36 7.87 -5.20
C ILE A 38 -13.63 8.37 -3.77
N SER A 39 -14.73 7.93 -3.18
CA SER A 39 -15.00 8.12 -1.75
C SER A 39 -14.68 6.85 -0.96
N VAL A 40 -13.90 6.97 0.11
CA VAL A 40 -13.59 5.86 1.00
C VAL A 40 -14.64 5.78 2.11
N LYS A 41 -15.36 4.64 2.18
CA LYS A 41 -16.33 4.37 3.25
C LYS A 41 -15.62 4.33 4.61
N ASN A 42 -16.39 4.57 5.68
CA ASN A 42 -15.85 4.42 7.02
C ASN A 42 -15.43 2.96 7.28
N ILE A 43 -14.20 2.77 7.73
CA ILE A 43 -13.63 1.46 8.08
C ILE A 43 -13.68 1.35 9.61
N LYS A 44 -14.07 0.19 10.11
CA LYS A 44 -14.21 -0.05 11.56
C LYS A 44 -12.85 0.02 12.25
N ASP A 45 -12.87 0.28 13.54
CA ASP A 45 -11.75 0.27 14.46
C ASP A 45 -10.66 1.32 14.20
N ARG A 46 -9.66 1.36 15.07
CA ARG A 46 -8.53 2.30 14.98
C ARG A 46 -7.66 2.03 13.76
N SER A 47 -7.39 0.77 13.45
CA SER A 47 -6.63 0.37 12.26
C SER A 47 -7.33 0.83 10.99
N GLY A 48 -8.66 0.69 10.95
CA GLY A 48 -9.48 1.18 9.86
C GLY A 48 -9.44 2.69 9.69
N GLN A 49 -9.41 3.46 10.77
CA GLN A 49 -9.28 4.91 10.70
C GLN A 49 -7.90 5.33 10.15
N ILE A 50 -6.82 4.64 10.58
CA ILE A 50 -5.47 4.89 10.08
C ILE A 50 -5.40 4.61 8.58
N LEU A 51 -5.85 3.44 8.14
CA LEU A 51 -5.89 3.05 6.72
C LEU A 51 -6.71 4.03 5.89
N ARG A 52 -7.92 4.37 6.35
CA ARG A 52 -8.80 5.31 5.67
C ARG A 52 -8.15 6.68 5.49
N ASN A 53 -7.50 7.21 6.51
CA ASN A 53 -6.83 8.50 6.43
C ASN A 53 -5.64 8.45 5.47
N SER A 54 -4.87 7.36 5.45
CA SER A 54 -3.78 7.16 4.49
C SER A 54 -4.31 7.14 3.05
N LEU A 55 -5.36 6.36 2.78
CA LEU A 55 -6.01 6.30 1.46
C LEU A 55 -6.57 7.65 1.01
N LEU A 56 -7.24 8.40 1.90
CA LEU A 56 -7.77 9.73 1.55
C LEU A 56 -6.66 10.73 1.21
N ASN A 57 -5.52 10.67 1.92
CA ASN A 57 -4.38 11.53 1.63
C ASN A 57 -3.69 11.18 0.30
N GLN A 58 -3.74 9.91 -0.13
CA GLN A 58 -3.18 9.48 -1.42
C GLN A 58 -4.13 9.76 -2.59
N LEU A 59 -5.43 9.49 -2.40
CA LEU A 59 -6.45 9.68 -3.45
C LEU A 59 -6.75 11.15 -3.73
N ASN A 60 -6.75 12.01 -2.69
CA ASN A 60 -7.06 13.43 -2.83
C ASN A 60 -6.21 14.29 -1.87
N PRO A 61 -4.89 14.41 -2.14
CA PRO A 61 -3.97 15.13 -1.26
C PRO A 61 -4.31 16.63 -1.13
N GLU A 62 -4.83 17.25 -2.18
CA GLU A 62 -5.16 18.68 -2.22
C GLU A 62 -6.58 18.97 -1.70
N LYS A 63 -7.35 17.93 -1.35
CA LYS A 63 -8.74 18.03 -0.87
C LYS A 63 -9.65 18.78 -1.85
N GLU A 64 -9.45 18.54 -3.12
CA GLU A 64 -10.28 19.12 -4.17
C GLU A 64 -11.75 18.66 -4.04
N ARG A 65 -12.65 19.58 -4.36
CA ARG A 65 -14.09 19.25 -4.43
C ARG A 65 -14.42 18.69 -5.81
N VAL A 66 -14.66 17.38 -5.85
CA VAL A 66 -15.01 16.66 -7.07
C VAL A 66 -16.35 15.94 -6.90
N ILE A 67 -17.00 15.65 -8.02
CA ILE A 67 -18.21 14.81 -8.02
C ILE A 67 -17.77 13.37 -7.77
N ILE A 68 -18.28 12.76 -6.69
CA ILE A 68 -17.97 11.38 -6.33
C ILE A 68 -18.72 10.43 -7.28
N LYS A 69 -17.99 9.55 -7.94
CA LYS A 69 -18.49 8.53 -8.86
C LYS A 69 -18.38 7.13 -8.30
N TYR A 70 -17.35 6.88 -7.48
CA TYR A 70 -17.01 5.56 -6.96
C TYR A 70 -16.99 5.55 -5.44
N LYS A 71 -17.26 4.38 -4.88
CA LYS A 71 -17.23 4.11 -3.45
C LYS A 71 -16.31 2.94 -3.16
N LEU A 72 -15.23 3.21 -2.44
CA LEU A 72 -14.30 2.19 -1.94
C LEU A 72 -14.77 1.71 -0.57
N THR A 73 -15.02 0.41 -0.44
CA THR A 73 -15.31 -0.29 0.81
C THR A 73 -14.13 -1.20 1.13
N VAL A 74 -13.63 -1.15 2.36
CA VAL A 74 -12.49 -1.97 2.81
C VAL A 74 -12.87 -2.63 4.13
N GLU A 75 -12.54 -3.93 4.26
CA GLU A 75 -12.61 -4.69 5.52
C GLU A 75 -11.22 -5.17 5.89
N ILE A 76 -10.86 -5.07 7.17
CA ILE A 76 -9.53 -5.40 7.69
C ILE A 76 -9.63 -6.57 8.65
N PHE A 77 -8.70 -7.52 8.51
CA PHE A 77 -8.50 -8.65 9.38
C PHE A 77 -7.07 -8.67 9.89
N GLU A 78 -6.91 -8.74 11.21
CA GLU A 78 -5.60 -8.84 11.85
C GLU A 78 -5.44 -10.21 12.50
N SER A 79 -4.27 -10.82 12.34
CA SER A 79 -3.90 -12.03 13.04
C SER A 79 -2.45 -11.96 13.51
N ARG A 80 -2.22 -12.41 14.75
CA ARG A 80 -0.89 -12.54 15.35
C ARG A 80 -0.51 -14.00 15.47
N SER A 81 0.73 -14.34 15.15
CA SER A 81 1.30 -15.66 15.35
C SER A 81 2.68 -15.56 15.99
N ASP A 82 2.89 -16.31 17.06
CA ASP A 82 4.20 -16.37 17.72
C ASP A 82 5.12 -17.33 16.96
N LEU A 83 6.36 -16.89 16.68
CA LEU A 83 7.30 -17.59 15.80
C LEU A 83 8.40 -18.32 16.56
N ALA A 84 8.88 -17.77 17.66
CA ALA A 84 10.03 -18.29 18.38
C ALA A 84 9.76 -18.25 19.90
N TYR A 85 10.23 -19.31 20.58
CA TYR A 85 10.01 -19.50 21.99
C TYR A 85 11.34 -19.70 22.72
N ARG A 86 11.41 -19.26 23.97
CA ARG A 86 12.47 -19.60 24.93
C ARG A 86 12.25 -21.00 25.50
N LYS A 87 13.21 -21.48 26.28
CA LYS A 87 13.08 -22.77 26.99
C LYS A 87 11.91 -22.81 27.98
N ASP A 88 11.50 -21.65 28.49
CA ASP A 88 10.35 -21.46 29.39
C ASP A 88 9.01 -21.30 28.62
N MET A 89 8.99 -21.57 27.31
CA MET A 89 7.83 -21.45 26.42
C MET A 89 7.33 -20.02 26.22
N SER A 90 8.05 -18.97 26.66
CA SER A 90 7.71 -17.59 26.35
C SER A 90 8.09 -17.25 24.92
N ALA A 91 7.21 -16.56 24.18
CA ALA A 91 7.50 -16.08 22.83
C ALA A 91 8.60 -15.01 22.87
N THR A 92 9.49 -15.04 21.87
CA THR A 92 10.55 -14.04 21.69
C THR A 92 10.37 -13.22 20.43
N ARG A 93 9.57 -13.72 19.49
CA ARG A 93 9.23 -13.06 18.23
C ARG A 93 7.84 -13.44 17.78
N ALA A 94 7.13 -12.49 17.22
CA ALA A 94 5.79 -12.70 16.68
C ALA A 94 5.65 -11.98 15.32
N ASP A 95 4.78 -12.53 14.48
CA ASP A 95 4.29 -11.91 13.25
C ASP A 95 2.92 -11.31 13.49
N LEU A 96 2.74 -10.10 12.98
CA LEU A 96 1.43 -9.49 12.80
C LEU A 96 1.10 -9.48 11.30
N LYS A 97 0.10 -10.25 10.91
CA LYS A 97 -0.47 -10.24 9.56
C LYS A 97 -1.70 -9.35 9.55
N VAL A 98 -1.76 -8.46 8.59
CA VAL A 98 -2.96 -7.66 8.28
C VAL A 98 -3.38 -8.00 6.86
N THR A 99 -4.67 -8.32 6.69
CA THR A 99 -5.29 -8.57 5.38
C THR A 99 -6.40 -7.54 5.19
N ALA A 100 -6.52 -6.99 4.00
CA ALA A 100 -7.59 -6.08 3.63
C ALA A 100 -8.29 -6.57 2.36
N ASP A 101 -9.58 -6.83 2.49
CA ASP A 101 -10.49 -7.10 1.37
C ASP A 101 -11.14 -5.79 0.95
N TYR A 102 -11.10 -5.46 -0.32
CA TYR A 102 -11.67 -4.21 -0.79
C TYR A 102 -12.46 -4.34 -2.08
N LEU A 103 -13.53 -3.51 -2.14
CA LEU A 103 -14.47 -3.44 -3.23
C LEU A 103 -14.59 -2.00 -3.73
N LEU A 104 -14.48 -1.80 -5.05
CA LEU A 104 -14.79 -0.54 -5.70
C LEU A 104 -16.15 -0.65 -6.39
N ILE A 105 -17.08 0.21 -6.02
CA ILE A 105 -18.45 0.19 -6.50
C ILE A 105 -18.72 1.47 -7.28
N GLU A 106 -19.21 1.36 -8.50
CA GLU A 106 -19.71 2.52 -9.24
C GLU A 106 -21.06 2.96 -8.65
N ILE A 107 -21.17 4.22 -8.22
CA ILE A 107 -22.38 4.71 -7.51
C ILE A 107 -23.59 4.74 -8.44
N LYS A 108 -23.39 5.04 -9.73
CA LYS A 108 -24.48 5.20 -10.69
C LYS A 108 -25.19 3.88 -11.03
N SER A 109 -24.42 2.82 -11.26
CA SER A 109 -24.92 1.48 -11.61
C SER A 109 -25.15 0.60 -10.39
N GLY A 110 -24.42 0.85 -9.28
CA GLY A 110 -24.34 -0.04 -8.13
C GLY A 110 -23.50 -1.28 -8.37
N GLU A 111 -22.77 -1.36 -9.48
CA GLU A 111 -21.97 -2.50 -9.88
C GLU A 111 -20.62 -2.50 -9.17
N ILE A 112 -20.15 -3.69 -8.78
CA ILE A 112 -18.78 -3.89 -8.27
C ILE A 112 -17.87 -3.96 -9.48
N ILE A 113 -16.99 -2.96 -9.65
CA ILE A 113 -16.07 -2.86 -10.78
C ILE A 113 -14.67 -3.37 -10.47
N LEU A 114 -14.33 -3.51 -9.18
CA LEU A 114 -13.08 -4.09 -8.72
C LEU A 114 -13.31 -4.77 -7.37
N GLU A 115 -12.79 -6.00 -7.23
CA GLU A 115 -12.79 -6.77 -5.99
C GLU A 115 -11.42 -7.44 -5.85
N GLN A 116 -10.71 -7.15 -4.76
CA GLN A 116 -9.36 -7.67 -4.53
C GLN A 116 -9.05 -7.78 -3.03
N GLU A 117 -8.03 -8.61 -2.74
CA GLU A 117 -7.41 -8.78 -1.43
C GLU A 117 -5.95 -8.30 -1.49
N THR A 118 -5.50 -7.61 -0.43
CA THR A 118 -4.09 -7.34 -0.19
C THR A 118 -3.71 -7.71 1.23
N LYS A 119 -2.44 -8.06 1.46
CA LYS A 119 -1.94 -8.47 2.77
C LYS A 119 -0.52 -8.00 3.03
N SER A 120 -0.23 -7.69 4.28
CA SER A 120 1.11 -7.35 4.75
C SER A 120 1.43 -8.07 6.05
N ILE A 121 2.69 -8.47 6.22
CA ILE A 121 3.17 -9.15 7.42
C ILE A 121 4.39 -8.40 7.92
N SER A 122 4.41 -8.07 9.22
CA SER A 122 5.56 -7.51 9.89
C SER A 122 5.87 -8.29 11.16
N SER A 123 7.13 -8.68 11.33
CA SER A 123 7.60 -9.32 12.56
C SER A 123 8.00 -8.27 13.60
N PHE A 124 7.82 -8.58 14.87
CA PHE A 124 8.28 -7.77 15.99
C PHE A 124 8.80 -8.65 17.13
N ASP A 125 9.70 -8.10 17.93
CA ASP A 125 10.27 -8.82 19.08
C ASP A 125 9.32 -8.74 20.29
N VAL A 126 9.18 -9.87 20.97
CA VAL A 126 8.47 -10.00 22.24
C VAL A 126 9.49 -10.03 23.37
N VAL A 127 9.51 -8.97 24.15
CA VAL A 127 10.45 -8.79 25.26
C VAL A 127 9.74 -8.86 26.61
N GLU A 128 10.51 -8.98 27.71
CA GLU A 128 9.95 -9.04 29.07
C GLU A 128 9.09 -7.82 29.46
N SER A 129 9.46 -6.66 28.92
CA SER A 129 8.66 -5.44 29.10
C SER A 129 7.40 -5.49 28.24
N VAL A 130 6.24 -5.63 28.88
CA VAL A 130 4.93 -5.60 28.24
C VAL A 130 4.73 -4.31 27.44
N TYR A 131 5.15 -3.18 27.98
CA TYR A 131 5.03 -1.88 27.30
C TYR A 131 5.85 -1.85 26.02
N ALA A 132 7.11 -2.31 26.06
CA ALA A 132 7.97 -2.35 24.87
C ALA A 132 7.38 -3.26 23.79
N THR A 133 6.85 -4.42 24.16
CA THR A 133 6.16 -5.35 23.23
C THR A 133 4.93 -4.70 22.59
N LEU A 134 4.10 -4.00 23.38
CA LEU A 134 2.92 -3.29 22.84
C LEU A 134 3.31 -2.18 21.85
N ILE A 135 4.38 -1.44 22.11
CA ILE A 135 4.87 -0.42 21.20
C ILE A 135 5.42 -1.04 19.90
N ALA A 136 6.16 -2.17 20.02
CA ALA A 136 6.67 -2.89 18.86
C ALA A 136 5.53 -3.44 17.98
N GLU A 137 4.50 -4.03 18.59
CA GLU A 137 3.31 -4.52 17.88
C GLU A 137 2.55 -3.38 17.22
N LYS A 138 2.36 -2.24 17.91
CA LYS A 138 1.74 -1.05 17.32
C LYS A 138 2.51 -0.55 16.10
N SER A 139 3.83 -0.48 16.18
CA SER A 139 4.68 -0.07 15.06
C SER A 139 4.58 -1.04 13.87
N ALA A 140 4.55 -2.35 14.14
CA ALA A 140 4.35 -3.37 13.11
C ALA A 140 2.98 -3.21 12.42
N ARG A 141 1.93 -2.93 13.18
CA ARG A 141 0.57 -2.67 12.67
C ARG A 141 0.55 -1.44 11.76
N GLU A 142 1.08 -0.32 12.23
CA GLU A 142 1.13 0.93 11.46
C GLU A 142 1.90 0.75 10.14
N LYS A 143 3.02 0.03 10.17
CA LYS A 143 3.78 -0.32 8.97
C LYS A 143 2.97 -1.19 7.99
N ASN A 144 2.29 -2.22 8.48
CA ASN A 144 1.43 -3.06 7.64
C ASN A 144 0.30 -2.25 6.98
N LEU A 145 -0.35 -1.36 7.75
CA LEU A 145 -1.43 -0.51 7.23
C LEU A 145 -0.93 0.46 6.16
N GLN A 146 0.30 0.98 6.31
CA GLN A 146 0.91 1.82 5.28
C GLN A 146 1.15 1.03 3.99
N VAL A 147 1.75 -0.16 4.07
CA VAL A 147 1.98 -1.04 2.90
C VAL A 147 0.65 -1.37 2.21
N ILE A 148 -0.38 -1.74 2.97
CA ILE A 148 -1.72 -2.04 2.43
C ILE A 148 -2.34 -0.81 1.74
N SER A 149 -2.16 0.38 2.32
CA SER A 149 -2.63 1.62 1.70
C SER A 149 -1.95 1.88 0.35
N ASP A 150 -0.63 1.68 0.30
CA ASP A 150 0.17 1.88 -0.91
C ASP A 150 -0.19 0.85 -2.00
N ASP A 151 -0.46 -0.40 -1.61
CA ASP A 151 -0.90 -1.47 -2.51
C ASP A 151 -2.29 -1.17 -3.09
N ILE A 152 -3.26 -0.83 -2.24
CA ILE A 152 -4.63 -0.47 -2.68
C ILE A 152 -4.57 0.72 -3.64
N PHE A 153 -3.82 1.77 -3.29
CA PHE A 153 -3.66 2.95 -4.14
C PHE A 153 -3.04 2.59 -5.49
N THR A 154 -1.98 1.78 -5.49
CA THR A 154 -1.30 1.33 -6.72
C THR A 154 -2.25 0.53 -7.61
N ASN A 155 -3.04 -0.39 -7.03
CA ASN A 155 -4.02 -1.18 -7.78
C ASN A 155 -5.13 -0.30 -8.36
N LEU A 156 -5.59 0.73 -7.64
CA LEU A 156 -6.55 1.71 -8.16
C LEU A 156 -5.97 2.54 -9.31
N VAL A 157 -4.71 2.96 -9.21
CA VAL A 157 -3.99 3.66 -10.30
C VAL A 157 -3.84 2.80 -11.56
N MET A 158 -3.59 1.50 -11.39
CA MET A 158 -3.47 0.56 -12.51
C MET A 158 -4.83 0.23 -13.14
N PHE A 159 -5.92 0.35 -12.38
CA PHE A 159 -7.27 0.06 -12.85
C PHE A 159 -7.83 1.19 -13.72
N PHE A 160 -7.49 2.45 -13.45
CA PHE A 160 -7.92 3.64 -14.20
C PHE A 160 -6.85 4.15 -15.15
#